data_68326740e6b984cc98e1fb37f678de11
#
_entry.id   68326740e6b984cc98e1fb37f678de11
#
_cell.length_a   1.000
_cell.length_b   1.000
_cell.length_c   1.000
_cell.angle_alpha   90.00
_cell.angle_beta   90.00
_cell.angle_gamma   90.00
#
_symmetry.space_group_name_H-M   'P 1'
#
loop_
_entity.id
_entity.type
_entity.pdbx_description
1 polymer ?
#
loop_
_entity_poly.entity_id
_entity_poly.type
_entity_poly.pdbx_seq_one_letter_code
_entity_poly.pdbx_strand_id
1 'polypeptide(L)'
;DIKIRLGCAMPLVTTETAEIRGRDLNTGLPKVMQISSEQVRQAIEEPILQIIDVIKMALEKTPPELSSDVMERGIVLTGGGALIRNLDKLISQKTGIPVYVTESPLNAVVRGAGKSLEDLEKLKSVLSSSRKLK
;
A
#
# COMPACT_ATOMS: atom_id res chain seq x y z
N ASP A 1 15.52 -2.73 2.72
CA ASP A 1 15.97 -3.06 1.35
C ASP A 1 15.39 -4.37 0.81
N ILE A 2 15.36 -5.48 1.59
CA ILE A 2 14.85 -6.79 1.15
C ILE A 2 13.39 -6.70 0.69
N LYS A 3 12.52 -6.07 1.48
CA LYS A 3 11.11 -5.88 1.13
C LYS A 3 10.93 -5.08 -0.17
N ILE A 4 11.78 -4.08 -0.41
CA ILE A 4 11.71 -3.27 -1.64
C ILE A 4 12.12 -4.09 -2.85
N ARG A 5 13.13 -4.93 -2.72
CA ARG A 5 13.67 -5.75 -3.83
C ARG A 5 12.82 -6.99 -4.13
N LEU A 6 12.41 -7.72 -3.09
CA LEU A 6 11.77 -9.03 -3.21
C LEU A 6 10.29 -9.04 -2.78
N GLY A 7 9.77 -7.96 -2.17
CA GLY A 7 8.41 -7.90 -1.66
C GLY A 7 7.37 -8.02 -2.78
N CYS A 8 6.44 -8.95 -2.60
CA CYS A 8 5.29 -9.15 -3.47
C CYS A 8 4.10 -9.64 -2.64
N ALA A 9 2.91 -9.20 -3.00
CA ALA A 9 1.68 -9.59 -2.30
C ALA A 9 1.07 -10.88 -2.84
N MET A 10 1.45 -11.28 -4.05
CA MET A 10 1.02 -12.54 -4.70
C MET A 10 2.25 -13.28 -5.23
N PRO A 11 2.16 -14.61 -5.43
CA PRO A 11 3.25 -15.37 -6.05
C PRO A 11 3.67 -14.76 -7.38
N LEU A 12 4.96 -14.72 -7.62
CA LEU A 12 5.52 -14.29 -8.91
C LEU A 12 5.61 -15.49 -9.85
N VAL A 13 5.55 -15.22 -11.15
CA VAL A 13 5.74 -16.27 -12.20
C VAL A 13 7.10 -16.95 -12.06
N THR A 14 8.13 -16.17 -11.74
CA THR A 14 9.49 -16.68 -11.47
C THR A 14 9.92 -16.23 -10.09
N THR A 15 10.37 -17.18 -9.27
CA THR A 15 10.91 -16.88 -7.94
C THR A 15 12.23 -16.14 -8.08
N GLU A 16 12.29 -14.93 -7.55
CA GLU A 16 13.51 -14.13 -7.48
C GLU A 16 14.25 -14.41 -6.17
N THR A 17 15.58 -14.34 -6.21
CA THR A 17 16.43 -14.50 -5.01
C THR A 17 17.37 -13.30 -4.87
N ALA A 18 17.75 -13.02 -3.63
CA ALA A 18 18.78 -12.04 -3.31
C ALA A 18 19.70 -12.58 -2.22
N GLU A 19 20.98 -12.31 -2.38
CA GLU A 19 21.96 -12.54 -1.33
C GLU A 19 21.87 -11.44 -0.28
N ILE A 20 21.79 -11.83 0.97
CA ILE A 20 21.86 -10.95 2.12
C ILE A 20 23.03 -11.32 3.01
N ARG A 21 23.61 -10.30 3.62
CA ARG A 21 24.74 -10.44 4.54
C ARG A 21 24.33 -9.92 5.90
N GLY A 22 24.57 -10.69 6.92
CA GLY A 22 24.21 -10.34 8.28
C GLY A 22 25.12 -11.04 9.29
N ARG A 23 24.76 -10.92 10.57
CA ARG A 23 25.40 -11.63 11.65
C ARG A 23 24.49 -12.75 12.13
N ASP A 24 25.02 -13.96 12.19
CA ASP A 24 24.31 -15.09 12.78
C ASP A 24 24.15 -14.85 14.28
N LEU A 25 22.92 -14.85 14.77
CA LEU A 25 22.60 -14.54 16.16
C LEU A 25 23.08 -15.63 17.14
N ASN A 26 23.25 -16.86 16.67
CA ASN A 26 23.67 -17.98 17.51
C ASN A 26 25.19 -18.04 17.64
N THR A 27 25.91 -17.80 16.55
CA THR A 27 27.38 -17.91 16.54
C THR A 27 28.09 -16.58 16.66
N GLY A 28 27.40 -15.47 16.42
CA GLY A 28 27.95 -14.12 16.40
C GLY A 28 28.83 -13.84 15.16
N LEU A 29 28.98 -14.78 14.24
CA LEU A 29 29.84 -14.66 13.06
C LEU A 29 29.11 -14.07 11.84
N PRO A 30 29.84 -13.44 10.91
CA PRO A 30 29.28 -13.01 9.64
C PRO A 30 28.70 -14.21 8.88
N LYS A 31 27.50 -14.05 8.33
CA LYS A 31 26.80 -15.07 7.56
C LYS A 31 26.22 -14.48 6.29
N VAL A 32 26.37 -15.20 5.22
CA VAL A 32 25.73 -14.90 3.93
C VAL A 32 24.65 -15.94 3.69
N MET A 33 23.46 -15.49 3.28
CA MET A 33 22.36 -16.39 2.93
C MET A 33 21.57 -15.84 1.75
N GLN A 34 20.93 -16.74 1.01
CA GLN A 34 19.99 -16.38 -0.03
C GLN A 34 18.57 -16.34 0.54
N ILE A 35 17.82 -15.31 0.17
CA ILE A 35 16.39 -15.17 0.48
C ILE A 35 15.62 -15.11 -0.84
N SER A 36 14.50 -15.80 -0.92
CA SER A 36 13.62 -15.81 -2.08
C SER A 36 12.44 -14.81 -1.90
N SER A 37 11.88 -14.37 -3.02
CA SER A 37 10.66 -13.56 -3.04
C SER A 37 9.48 -14.27 -2.36
N GLU A 38 9.43 -15.61 -2.43
CA GLU A 38 8.40 -16.39 -1.76
C GLU A 38 8.52 -16.35 -0.23
N GLN A 39 9.73 -16.45 0.30
CA GLN A 39 9.96 -16.29 1.75
C GLN A 39 9.60 -14.91 2.24
N VAL A 40 9.91 -13.85 1.46
CA VAL A 40 9.51 -12.49 1.79
C VAL A 40 8.00 -12.32 1.72
N ARG A 41 7.34 -12.90 0.70
CA ARG A 41 5.89 -12.89 0.56
C ARG A 41 5.20 -13.50 1.78
N GLN A 42 5.64 -14.68 2.21
CA GLN A 42 5.12 -15.35 3.40
C GLN A 42 5.32 -14.51 4.66
N ALA A 43 6.47 -13.87 4.81
CA ALA A 43 6.77 -13.04 5.98
C ALA A 43 5.91 -11.76 6.07
N ILE A 44 5.42 -11.23 4.94
CA ILE A 44 4.58 -10.03 4.89
C ILE A 44 3.09 -10.34 4.66
N GLU A 45 2.71 -11.59 4.56
CA GLU A 45 1.33 -12.01 4.25
C GLU A 45 0.34 -11.54 5.31
N GLU A 46 0.62 -11.79 6.58
CA GLU A 46 -0.26 -11.40 7.68
C GLU A 46 -0.51 -9.89 7.76
N PRO A 47 0.52 -9.02 7.75
CA PRO A 47 0.31 -7.57 7.67
C PRO A 47 -0.51 -7.12 6.45
N ILE A 48 -0.33 -7.76 5.30
CA ILE A 48 -1.11 -7.44 4.09
C ILE A 48 -2.58 -7.83 4.28
N LEU A 49 -2.86 -8.99 4.84
CA LEU A 49 -4.23 -9.42 5.12
C LEU A 49 -4.93 -8.48 6.11
N GLN A 50 -4.24 -8.03 7.15
CA GLN A 50 -4.77 -7.02 8.09
C GLN A 50 -5.14 -5.71 7.38
N ILE A 51 -4.33 -5.25 6.43
CA ILE A 51 -4.66 -4.07 5.61
C ILE A 51 -5.94 -4.31 4.80
N ILE A 52 -6.05 -5.48 4.17
CA ILE A 52 -7.23 -5.85 3.37
C ILE A 52 -8.50 -5.89 4.23
N ASP A 53 -8.41 -6.42 5.44
CA ASP A 53 -9.55 -6.48 6.37
C ASP A 53 -9.99 -5.08 6.80
N VAL A 54 -9.05 -4.17 7.04
CA VAL A 54 -9.37 -2.76 7.33
C VAL A 54 -10.06 -2.08 6.13
N ILE A 55 -9.60 -2.36 4.90
CA ILE A 55 -10.25 -1.86 3.68
C ILE A 55 -11.69 -2.37 3.60
N LYS A 56 -11.93 -3.68 3.82
CA LYS A 56 -13.28 -4.26 3.81
C LYS A 56 -14.18 -3.62 4.85
N MET A 57 -13.69 -3.48 6.09
CA MET A 57 -14.46 -2.80 7.15
C MET A 57 -14.80 -1.35 6.81
N ALA A 58 -13.91 -0.64 6.12
CA ALA A 58 -14.18 0.72 5.67
C ALA A 58 -15.27 0.75 4.59
N LEU A 59 -15.22 -0.18 3.64
CA LEU A 59 -16.24 -0.32 2.60
C LEU A 59 -17.61 -0.69 3.17
N GLU A 60 -17.67 -1.60 4.14
CA GLU A 60 -18.91 -1.99 4.82
C GLU A 60 -19.57 -0.82 5.56
N LYS A 61 -18.78 0.10 6.10
CA LYS A 61 -19.26 1.31 6.80
C LYS A 61 -19.56 2.47 5.85
N THR A 62 -19.24 2.34 4.58
CA THR A 62 -19.47 3.40 3.58
C THR A 62 -20.96 3.45 3.21
N PRO A 63 -21.59 4.63 3.24
CA PRO A 63 -22.98 4.81 2.81
C PRO A 63 -23.20 4.30 1.38
N PRO A 64 -24.41 3.76 1.05
CA PRO A 64 -24.69 3.17 -0.26
C PRO A 64 -24.41 4.11 -1.44
N GLU A 65 -24.67 5.40 -1.29
CA GLU A 65 -24.46 6.42 -2.32
C GLU A 65 -22.97 6.54 -2.69
N LEU A 66 -22.11 6.51 -1.68
CA LEU A 66 -20.66 6.58 -1.86
C LEU A 66 -20.06 5.23 -2.27
N SER A 67 -20.67 4.12 -1.84
CA SER A 67 -20.23 2.78 -2.24
C SER A 67 -20.34 2.58 -3.75
N SER A 68 -21.38 3.10 -4.38
CA SER A 68 -21.54 3.08 -5.83
C SER A 68 -20.39 3.80 -6.55
N ASP A 69 -20.04 4.99 -6.07
CA ASP A 69 -18.90 5.76 -6.60
C ASP A 69 -17.57 5.01 -6.45
N VAL A 70 -17.34 4.35 -5.32
CA VAL A 70 -16.12 3.57 -5.08
C VAL A 70 -16.04 2.35 -6.00
N MET A 71 -17.18 1.68 -6.24
CA MET A 71 -17.23 0.54 -7.17
C MET A 71 -16.88 0.96 -8.61
N GLU A 72 -17.31 2.16 -9.02
CA GLU A 72 -17.07 2.67 -10.37
C GLU A 72 -15.66 3.27 -10.52
N ARG A 73 -15.24 4.10 -9.57
CA ARG A 73 -13.96 4.83 -9.63
C ARG A 73 -12.77 4.03 -9.11
N GLY A 74 -13.01 3.04 -8.27
CA GLY A 74 -11.98 2.18 -7.69
C GLY A 74 -11.26 2.77 -6.47
N ILE A 75 -10.26 2.04 -6.01
CA ILE A 75 -9.38 2.40 -4.89
C ILE A 75 -8.03 2.86 -5.45
N VAL A 76 -7.53 3.98 -4.96
CA VAL A 76 -6.22 4.52 -5.36
C VAL A 76 -5.21 4.28 -4.26
N LEU A 77 -4.13 3.57 -4.58
CA LEU A 77 -3.02 3.31 -3.66
C LEU A 77 -1.93 4.35 -3.82
N THR A 78 -1.42 4.83 -2.70
CA THR A 78 -0.31 5.79 -2.62
C THR A 78 0.65 5.44 -1.49
N GLY A 79 1.79 6.13 -1.43
CA GLY A 79 2.84 5.87 -0.44
C GLY A 79 3.72 4.67 -0.81
N GLY A 80 4.73 4.41 0.00
CA GLY A 80 5.73 3.36 -0.25
C GLY A 80 5.15 1.94 -0.21
N GLY A 81 4.05 1.72 0.55
CA GLY A 81 3.35 0.44 0.59
C GLY A 81 2.73 0.06 -0.76
N ALA A 82 2.27 1.04 -1.53
CA ALA A 82 1.70 0.82 -2.86
C ALA A 82 2.70 0.22 -3.87
N LEU A 83 4.00 0.30 -3.57
CA LEU A 83 5.07 -0.27 -4.41
C LEU A 83 5.31 -1.77 -4.18
N ILE A 84 4.63 -2.40 -3.22
CA ILE A 84 4.66 -3.86 -3.07
C ILE A 84 4.03 -4.48 -4.32
N ARG A 85 4.79 -5.31 -5.01
CA ARG A 85 4.37 -5.92 -6.28
C ARG A 85 3.09 -6.74 -6.12
N ASN A 86 2.13 -6.53 -7.04
CA ASN A 86 0.82 -7.18 -7.08
C ASN A 86 -0.07 -6.92 -5.84
N LEU A 87 0.21 -5.89 -5.03
CA LEU A 87 -0.67 -5.51 -3.93
C LEU A 87 -2.01 -4.99 -4.44
N ASP A 88 -1.99 -4.19 -5.49
CA ASP A 88 -3.17 -3.71 -6.22
C ASP A 88 -4.06 -4.86 -6.68
N LYS A 89 -3.45 -5.88 -7.32
CA LYS A 89 -4.17 -7.07 -7.79
C LYS A 89 -4.77 -7.89 -6.64
N LEU A 90 -4.02 -8.07 -5.55
CA LEU A 90 -4.51 -8.81 -4.39
C LEU A 90 -5.69 -8.10 -3.74
N ILE A 91 -5.61 -6.78 -3.53
CA ILE A 91 -6.72 -6.00 -2.96
C ILE A 91 -7.93 -6.07 -3.90
N SER A 92 -7.74 -5.86 -5.21
CA SER A 92 -8.82 -5.97 -6.19
C SER A 92 -9.49 -7.35 -6.17
N GLN A 93 -8.70 -8.43 -6.10
CA GLN A 93 -9.22 -9.80 -6.01
C GLN A 93 -10.03 -10.04 -4.72
N LYS A 94 -9.60 -9.45 -3.60
CA LYS A 94 -10.23 -9.66 -2.28
C LYS A 94 -11.44 -8.77 -2.03
N THR A 95 -11.55 -7.64 -2.72
CA THR A 95 -12.65 -6.65 -2.55
C THR A 95 -13.64 -6.64 -3.73
N GLY A 96 -13.23 -7.14 -4.89
CA GLY A 96 -14.01 -7.02 -6.13
C GLY A 96 -14.01 -5.62 -6.76
N ILE A 97 -13.23 -4.68 -6.20
CA ILE A 97 -13.16 -3.28 -6.63
C ILE A 97 -11.88 -3.06 -7.45
N PRO A 98 -11.91 -2.28 -8.54
CA PRO A 98 -10.70 -1.89 -9.24
C PRO A 98 -9.73 -1.14 -8.34
N VAL A 99 -8.43 -1.45 -8.45
CA VAL A 99 -7.37 -0.83 -7.62
C VAL A 99 -6.27 -0.30 -8.52
N TYR A 100 -5.86 0.94 -8.29
CA TYR A 100 -4.87 1.64 -9.09
C TYR A 100 -3.75 2.17 -8.22
N VAL A 101 -2.51 2.11 -8.72
CA VAL A 101 -1.36 2.74 -8.08
C VAL A 101 -1.10 4.08 -8.77
N THR A 102 -0.89 5.16 -8.00
CA THR A 102 -0.57 6.48 -8.58
C THR A 102 0.78 6.45 -9.33
N GLU A 103 0.96 7.33 -10.32
CA GLU A 103 2.23 7.44 -11.07
C GLU A 103 3.45 7.69 -10.18
N SER A 104 3.28 8.43 -9.10
CA SER A 104 4.34 8.77 -8.15
C SER A 104 3.89 8.50 -6.72
N PRO A 105 3.80 7.23 -6.28
CA PRO A 105 3.20 6.91 -4.98
C PRO A 105 3.88 7.60 -3.81
N LEU A 106 5.19 7.74 -3.81
CA LEU A 106 5.95 8.40 -2.75
C LEU A 106 5.72 9.91 -2.66
N ASN A 107 5.38 10.55 -3.78
CA ASN A 107 5.24 12.00 -3.87
C ASN A 107 3.77 12.46 -3.96
N ALA A 108 2.80 11.55 -4.04
CA ALA A 108 1.41 11.89 -4.27
C ALA A 108 0.86 12.84 -3.20
N VAL A 109 1.19 12.62 -1.93
CA VAL A 109 0.74 13.44 -0.80
C VAL A 109 1.30 14.86 -0.89
N VAL A 110 2.62 15.01 -1.10
CA VAL A 110 3.25 16.34 -1.18
C VAL A 110 2.80 17.11 -2.42
N ARG A 111 2.60 16.43 -3.55
CA ARG A 111 2.05 17.03 -4.78
C ARG A 111 0.60 17.49 -4.57
N GLY A 112 -0.22 16.68 -3.88
CA GLY A 112 -1.59 17.04 -3.51
C GLY A 112 -1.63 18.24 -2.59
N ALA A 113 -0.78 18.29 -1.56
CA ALA A 113 -0.67 19.43 -0.67
C ALA A 113 -0.23 20.71 -1.42
N GLY A 114 0.76 20.61 -2.32
CA GLY A 114 1.18 21.72 -3.17
C GLY A 114 0.04 22.23 -4.03
N LYS A 115 -0.68 21.34 -4.71
CA LYS A 115 -1.84 21.71 -5.53
C LYS A 115 -2.95 22.37 -4.72
N SER A 116 -3.16 21.90 -3.47
CA SER A 116 -4.15 22.52 -2.57
C SER A 116 -3.77 23.94 -2.17
N LEU A 117 -2.48 24.27 -2.10
CA LEU A 117 -2.02 25.64 -1.85
C LEU A 117 -2.23 26.56 -3.06
N GLU A 118 -2.10 26.04 -4.28
CA GLU A 118 -2.39 26.80 -5.51
C GLU A 118 -3.89 27.14 -5.63
N ASP A 119 -4.78 26.24 -5.18
CA ASP A 119 -6.23 26.40 -5.23
C ASP A 119 -6.85 26.81 -3.86
N LEU A 120 -6.10 27.45 -3.00
CA LEU A 120 -6.47 27.74 -1.61
C LEU A 120 -7.82 28.48 -1.47
N GLU A 121 -8.10 29.44 -2.34
CA GLU A 121 -9.36 30.19 -2.33
C GLU A 121 -10.58 29.30 -2.59
N LYS A 122 -10.47 28.34 -3.53
CA LYS A 122 -11.54 27.39 -3.83
C LYS A 122 -11.74 26.36 -2.71
N LEU A 123 -10.67 26.01 -2.00
CA LEU A 123 -10.67 25.01 -0.94
C LEU A 123 -10.96 25.60 0.46
N LYS A 124 -11.04 26.91 0.58
CA LYS A 124 -11.21 27.63 1.86
C LYS A 124 -12.43 27.15 2.66
N SER A 125 -13.54 26.87 1.99
CA SER A 125 -14.76 26.36 2.61
C SER A 125 -14.60 24.97 3.20
N VAL A 126 -13.82 24.09 2.54
CA VAL A 126 -13.55 22.73 2.99
C VAL A 126 -12.52 22.71 4.11
N LEU A 127 -11.47 23.53 4.02
CA LEU A 127 -10.40 23.63 5.00
C LEU A 127 -10.85 24.30 6.31
N SER A 128 -11.80 25.24 6.25
CA SER A 128 -12.32 25.93 7.44
C SER A 128 -13.27 25.06 8.27
N SER A 129 -13.91 24.06 7.70
CA SER A 129 -14.82 23.16 8.42
C SER A 129 -14.08 22.20 9.38
N SER A 130 -12.80 21.94 9.15
CA SER A 130 -11.96 21.09 10.00
C SER A 130 -11.67 21.68 11.40
N ARG A 131 -11.91 22.95 11.62
CA ARG A 131 -11.67 23.63 12.93
C ARG A 131 -12.79 23.43 13.96
N LYS A 132 -13.89 22.74 13.62
CA LYS A 132 -15.04 22.54 14.52
C LYS A 132 -15.10 21.17 15.20
N LEU A 133 -14.06 20.35 15.06
CA LEU A 133 -13.92 19.12 15.83
C LEU A 133 -13.01 19.39 17.05
N LYS A 134 -13.58 19.96 18.09
CA LYS A 134 -13.11 19.92 19.47
C LYS A 134 -14.06 19.10 20.30
#